data_3f927b5a874e3fd619a8d1890ae37535
#
_entry.id   3f927b5a874e3fd619a8d1890ae37535
#
_cell.length_a   1.000
_cell.length_b   1.000
_cell.length_c   1.000
_cell.angle_alpha   90.00
_cell.angle_beta   90.00
_cell.angle_gamma   90.00
#
_symmetry.space_group_name_H-M   'P 1'
#
loop_
_entity.id
_entity.type
_entity.pdbx_description
1 polymer ?
#
loop_
_entity_poly.entity_id
_entity_poly.type
_entity_poly.pdbx_seq_one_letter_code
_entity_poly.pdbx_strand_id
1 'polypeptide(L)'
;MSKFKSEFFNLMLERGFYNQCTNEDGFDTYLYECEKAGKPAVGYLGSDPTGDSLHVGHIVPLMMMRWFQKCGHKPLTLVGGATARIGDPSGKDKLRPFLSEETLQHNIEGLKKSFGKFLKFGNGANDAIMVDNWDWFKDINYLAFLRDIGTCYSVNRMLTMDSVKTRLEREQPMSFLEFNYMLLQGYDFCVLYNKYGCRAQIAGSDQWGNITSGTELGRRRYDVELFGFTSPIITDSNGKKMGKSEGNAVWINEEKLPAYDSVSYTHLRAHETSLHL
;
A
#
# COMPACT_ATOMS: atom_id res chain seq x y z
N MET A 1 6.44 -25.65 15.79
CA MET A 1 5.84 -24.64 16.70
C MET A 1 5.68 -23.33 15.91
N SER A 2 4.52 -22.70 15.99
CA SER A 2 4.30 -21.38 15.35
C SER A 2 5.25 -20.35 15.96
N LYS A 3 5.85 -19.48 15.15
CA LYS A 3 6.78 -18.43 15.62
C LYS A 3 6.02 -17.32 16.35
N PHE A 4 4.78 -17.02 15.93
CA PHE A 4 3.94 -15.96 16.42
C PHE A 4 2.65 -16.49 17.07
N LYS A 5 1.94 -15.62 17.81
CA LYS A 5 0.69 -15.96 18.49
C LYS A 5 -0.52 -15.84 17.56
N SER A 6 -0.54 -14.83 16.68
CA SER A 6 -1.64 -14.56 15.75
C SER A 6 -1.65 -15.49 14.56
N GLU A 7 -2.84 -15.86 14.10
CA GLU A 7 -3.03 -16.69 12.91
C GLU A 7 -2.50 -15.99 11.66
N PHE A 8 -2.83 -14.72 11.50
CA PHE A 8 -2.43 -13.94 10.32
C PHE A 8 -0.91 -13.90 10.15
N PHE A 9 -0.16 -13.58 11.20
CA PHE A 9 1.30 -13.43 11.10
C PHE A 9 1.99 -14.75 10.75
N ASN A 10 1.57 -15.86 11.39
CA ASN A 10 2.09 -17.18 11.06
C ASN A 10 1.81 -17.57 9.61
N LEU A 11 0.60 -17.29 9.13
CA LEU A 11 0.20 -17.58 7.75
C LEU A 11 1.02 -16.77 6.72
N MET A 12 1.34 -15.51 7.02
CA MET A 12 2.17 -14.68 6.14
C MET A 12 3.60 -15.20 6.05
N LEU A 13 4.15 -15.71 7.15
CA LEU A 13 5.46 -16.37 7.14
C LEU A 13 5.44 -17.68 6.33
N GLU A 14 4.49 -18.55 6.61
CA GLU A 14 4.37 -19.85 5.94
C GLU A 14 4.24 -19.72 4.43
N ARG A 15 3.51 -18.69 3.98
CA ARG A 15 3.28 -18.42 2.55
C ARG A 15 4.34 -17.57 1.87
N GLY A 16 5.36 -17.14 2.59
CA GLY A 16 6.43 -16.29 2.04
C GLY A 16 5.97 -14.86 1.69
N PHE A 17 4.87 -14.40 2.29
CA PHE A 17 4.37 -13.03 2.08
C PHE A 17 5.01 -12.01 3.01
N TYR A 18 5.72 -12.44 4.02
CA TYR A 18 6.37 -11.55 4.97
C TYR A 18 7.73 -11.07 4.47
N ASN A 19 7.95 -9.76 4.49
CA ASN A 19 9.25 -9.14 4.25
C ASN A 19 9.77 -8.46 5.51
N GLN A 20 9.04 -7.47 6.04
CA GLN A 20 9.41 -6.75 7.27
C GLN A 20 8.20 -6.12 7.95
N CYS A 21 8.33 -5.88 9.26
CA CYS A 21 7.34 -5.22 10.11
C CYS A 21 8.01 -4.16 10.97
N THR A 22 7.33 -3.06 11.27
CA THR A 22 7.87 -1.97 12.12
C THR A 22 8.08 -2.40 13.56
N ASN A 23 7.21 -3.29 14.07
CA ASN A 23 7.32 -3.93 15.38
C ASN A 23 6.61 -5.29 15.32
N GLU A 24 7.38 -6.37 15.15
CA GLU A 24 6.84 -7.75 15.02
C GLU A 24 6.04 -8.16 16.26
N ASP A 25 6.64 -8.03 17.44
CA ASP A 25 6.03 -8.47 18.70
C ASP A 25 4.79 -7.66 19.06
N GLY A 26 4.84 -6.35 18.83
CA GLY A 26 3.72 -5.44 19.08
C GLY A 26 2.55 -5.73 18.14
N PHE A 27 2.83 -5.93 16.86
CA PHE A 27 1.79 -6.23 15.86
C PHE A 27 1.17 -7.62 16.08
N ASP A 28 1.99 -8.63 16.34
CA ASP A 28 1.53 -9.98 16.65
C ASP A 28 0.63 -9.99 17.90
N THR A 29 1.06 -9.31 18.96
CA THR A 29 0.28 -9.19 20.19
C THR A 29 -1.05 -8.48 19.95
N TYR A 30 -1.05 -7.37 19.20
CA TYR A 30 -2.26 -6.64 18.85
C TYR A 30 -3.26 -7.51 18.07
N LEU A 31 -2.78 -8.23 17.05
CA LEU A 31 -3.63 -9.14 16.26
C LEU A 31 -4.21 -10.26 17.14
N TYR A 32 -3.37 -10.92 17.93
CA TYR A 32 -3.78 -12.01 18.80
C TYR A 32 -4.82 -11.57 19.84
N GLU A 33 -4.68 -10.38 20.42
CA GLU A 33 -5.67 -9.83 21.35
C GLU A 33 -6.99 -9.53 20.66
N CYS A 34 -6.97 -9.02 19.43
CA CYS A 34 -8.16 -8.84 18.61
C CYS A 34 -8.85 -10.17 18.32
N GLU A 35 -8.11 -11.20 17.93
CA GLU A 35 -8.61 -12.55 17.68
C GLU A 35 -9.29 -13.12 18.95
N LYS A 36 -8.63 -13.04 20.11
CA LYS A 36 -9.18 -13.49 21.39
C LYS A 36 -10.45 -12.75 21.81
N ALA A 37 -10.51 -11.46 21.54
CA ALA A 37 -11.66 -10.63 21.87
C ALA A 37 -12.83 -10.78 20.88
N GLY A 38 -12.65 -11.51 19.77
CA GLY A 38 -13.61 -11.61 18.68
C GLY A 38 -13.88 -10.24 18.01
N LYS A 39 -12.94 -9.31 18.08
CA LYS A 39 -13.02 -7.97 17.47
C LYS A 39 -12.01 -7.87 16.33
N PRO A 40 -12.42 -7.46 15.12
CA PRO A 40 -11.49 -7.36 14.01
C PRO A 40 -10.45 -6.27 14.27
N ALA A 41 -9.17 -6.57 14.07
CA ALA A 41 -8.17 -5.56 13.81
C ALA A 41 -8.47 -4.88 12.47
N VAL A 42 -8.17 -3.59 12.33
CA VAL A 42 -8.35 -2.87 11.08
C VAL A 42 -6.99 -2.60 10.47
N GLY A 43 -6.82 -3.00 9.20
CA GLY A 43 -5.62 -2.75 8.41
C GLY A 43 -5.97 -2.22 7.02
N TYR A 44 -5.10 -1.42 6.42
CA TYR A 44 -5.37 -0.85 5.12
C TYR A 44 -4.29 -1.14 4.07
N LEU A 45 -4.73 -1.14 2.82
CA LEU A 45 -3.91 -1.12 1.60
C LEU A 45 -4.29 0.11 0.79
N GLY A 46 -3.32 0.96 0.48
CA GLY A 46 -3.50 2.14 -0.38
C GLY A 46 -3.15 1.84 -1.84
N SER A 47 -3.89 2.46 -2.76
CA SER A 47 -3.60 2.40 -4.20
C SER A 47 -4.00 3.70 -4.87
N ASP A 48 -3.06 4.36 -5.53
CA ASP A 48 -3.33 5.53 -6.37
C ASP A 48 -4.00 5.09 -7.68
N PRO A 49 -5.13 5.71 -8.08
CA PRO A 49 -5.86 5.39 -9.31
C PRO A 49 -5.13 5.91 -10.57
N THR A 50 -3.88 5.50 -10.75
CA THR A 50 -3.07 5.84 -11.94
C THR A 50 -3.41 4.99 -13.16
N GLY A 51 -4.27 4.01 -13.03
CA GLY A 51 -4.84 3.16 -14.07
C GLY A 51 -6.15 2.55 -13.58
N ASP A 52 -6.98 2.12 -14.53
CA ASP A 52 -8.29 1.53 -14.33
C ASP A 52 -8.29 0.05 -13.93
N SER A 53 -7.11 -0.53 -13.72
CA SER A 53 -6.93 -1.91 -13.25
C SER A 53 -5.70 -2.02 -12.36
N LEU A 54 -5.73 -2.99 -11.47
CA LEU A 54 -4.53 -3.49 -10.78
C LEU A 54 -3.74 -4.41 -11.72
N HIS A 55 -2.46 -4.59 -11.42
CA HIS A 55 -1.57 -5.52 -12.11
C HIS A 55 -0.91 -6.48 -11.12
N VAL A 56 -0.18 -7.48 -11.61
CA VAL A 56 0.45 -8.54 -10.82
C VAL A 56 1.24 -8.01 -9.62
N GLY A 57 1.91 -6.86 -9.73
CA GLY A 57 2.64 -6.24 -8.63
C GLY A 57 1.77 -5.86 -7.41
N HIS A 58 0.45 -5.74 -7.59
CA HIS A 58 -0.50 -5.48 -6.49
C HIS A 58 -1.10 -6.77 -5.91
N ILE A 59 -0.92 -7.91 -6.58
CA ILE A 59 -1.57 -9.17 -6.14
C ILE A 59 -1.08 -9.59 -4.77
N VAL A 60 0.23 -9.52 -4.49
CA VAL A 60 0.77 -10.00 -3.20
C VAL A 60 0.18 -9.21 -2.03
N PRO A 61 0.29 -7.86 -1.97
CA PRO A 61 -0.34 -7.10 -0.89
C PRO A 61 -1.87 -7.32 -0.82
N LEU A 62 -2.53 -7.46 -1.97
CA LEU A 62 -3.97 -7.70 -2.02
C LEU A 62 -4.35 -9.09 -1.48
N MET A 63 -3.54 -10.11 -1.76
CA MET A 63 -3.70 -11.44 -1.17
C MET A 63 -3.44 -11.43 0.33
N MET A 64 -2.50 -10.63 0.83
CA MET A 64 -2.32 -10.44 2.27
C MET A 64 -3.59 -9.84 2.91
N MET A 65 -4.21 -8.83 2.27
CA MET A 65 -5.49 -8.26 2.73
C MET A 65 -6.62 -9.29 2.70
N ARG A 66 -6.65 -10.17 1.68
CA ARG A 66 -7.61 -11.28 1.63
C ARG A 66 -7.41 -12.26 2.79
N TRP A 67 -6.17 -12.61 3.13
CA TRP A 67 -5.88 -13.45 4.28
C TRP A 67 -6.17 -12.74 5.59
N PHE A 68 -5.87 -11.45 5.68
CA PHE A 68 -6.25 -10.62 6.82
C PHE A 68 -7.77 -10.70 7.09
N GLN A 69 -8.58 -10.59 6.03
CA GLN A 69 -10.03 -10.76 6.12
C GLN A 69 -10.43 -12.19 6.55
N LYS A 70 -9.78 -13.22 6.00
CA LYS A 70 -10.07 -14.61 6.34
C LYS A 70 -9.72 -14.96 7.80
N CYS A 71 -8.70 -14.35 8.38
CA CYS A 71 -8.35 -14.44 9.79
C CYS A 71 -9.28 -13.61 10.70
N GLY A 72 -10.40 -13.11 10.19
CA GLY A 72 -11.40 -12.39 10.98
C GLY A 72 -11.15 -10.89 11.13
N HIS A 73 -10.10 -10.33 10.52
CA HIS A 73 -9.78 -8.91 10.58
C HIS A 73 -10.48 -8.11 9.48
N LYS A 74 -10.53 -6.79 9.61
CA LYS A 74 -11.24 -5.88 8.71
C LYS A 74 -10.28 -5.19 7.74
N PRO A 75 -10.31 -5.54 6.43
CA PRO A 75 -9.57 -4.83 5.42
C PRO A 75 -10.19 -3.46 5.12
N LEU A 76 -9.32 -2.48 4.91
CA LEU A 76 -9.67 -1.18 4.40
C LEU A 76 -8.89 -0.93 3.12
N THR A 77 -9.55 -0.62 2.01
CA THR A 77 -8.89 -0.21 0.77
C THR A 77 -8.97 1.30 0.63
N LEU A 78 -7.82 1.94 0.59
CA LEU A 78 -7.70 3.38 0.38
C LEU A 78 -7.43 3.64 -1.09
N VAL A 79 -8.33 4.37 -1.72
CA VAL A 79 -8.10 4.94 -3.05
C VAL A 79 -7.45 6.31 -2.87
N GLY A 80 -6.32 6.50 -3.52
CA GLY A 80 -5.56 7.75 -3.45
C GLY A 80 -6.07 8.81 -4.41
N GLY A 81 -7.33 9.24 -4.30
CA GLY A 81 -7.89 10.29 -5.17
C GLY A 81 -7.13 11.61 -5.06
N ALA A 82 -6.72 12.01 -3.84
CA ALA A 82 -5.88 13.19 -3.63
C ALA A 82 -4.41 12.92 -4.02
N THR A 83 -3.84 11.81 -3.54
CA THR A 83 -2.42 11.50 -3.75
C THR A 83 -2.08 11.21 -5.21
N ALA A 84 -3.02 10.69 -6.01
CA ALA A 84 -2.84 10.53 -7.45
C ALA A 84 -2.66 11.85 -8.21
N ARG A 85 -3.17 12.96 -7.66
CA ARG A 85 -2.97 14.31 -8.23
C ARG A 85 -1.56 14.84 -7.95
N ILE A 86 -0.85 14.25 -7.02
CA ILE A 86 0.53 14.56 -6.64
C ILE A 86 1.51 13.61 -7.35
N GLY A 87 1.28 12.31 -7.21
CA GLY A 87 2.10 11.23 -7.73
C GLY A 87 3.17 10.75 -6.76
N ASP A 88 3.10 9.46 -6.39
CA ASP A 88 4.09 8.79 -5.53
C ASP A 88 5.47 8.76 -6.21
N PRO A 89 6.51 9.35 -5.60
CA PRO A 89 7.87 9.32 -6.13
C PRO A 89 8.58 7.98 -5.92
N SER A 90 8.03 7.06 -5.11
CA SER A 90 8.67 5.79 -4.75
C SER A 90 8.99 4.95 -6.00
N GLY A 91 10.29 4.64 -6.18
CA GLY A 91 10.77 3.87 -7.32
C GLY A 91 10.60 4.54 -8.68
N LYS A 92 10.56 5.87 -8.74
CA LYS A 92 10.40 6.67 -9.96
C LYS A 92 11.47 7.73 -10.10
N ASP A 93 11.90 7.93 -11.33
CA ASP A 93 12.91 8.94 -11.69
C ASP A 93 12.30 10.22 -12.29
N LYS A 94 11.01 10.21 -12.60
CA LYS A 94 10.29 11.33 -13.24
C LYS A 94 8.94 11.58 -12.59
N LEU A 95 8.53 12.86 -12.58
CA LEU A 95 7.19 13.26 -12.18
C LEU A 95 6.13 12.52 -13.02
N ARG A 96 5.08 12.04 -12.36
CA ARG A 96 3.93 11.42 -13.04
C ARG A 96 3.14 12.45 -13.82
N PRO A 97 2.60 12.11 -15.00
CA PRO A 97 1.68 13.00 -15.71
C PRO A 97 0.41 13.22 -14.89
N PHE A 98 -0.09 14.45 -14.88
CA PHE A 98 -1.35 14.78 -14.25
C PHE A 98 -2.51 14.16 -15.04
N LEU A 99 -3.44 13.53 -14.34
CA LEU A 99 -4.63 12.93 -14.93
C LEU A 99 -5.78 13.94 -14.95
N SER A 100 -6.64 13.87 -15.97
CA SER A 100 -7.90 14.62 -15.95
C SER A 100 -8.84 14.05 -14.89
N GLU A 101 -9.81 14.87 -14.43
CA GLU A 101 -10.78 14.43 -13.44
C GLU A 101 -11.61 13.22 -13.94
N GLU A 102 -12.02 13.22 -15.22
CA GLU A 102 -12.75 12.13 -15.83
C GLU A 102 -11.93 10.83 -15.85
N THR A 103 -10.64 10.93 -16.22
CA THR A 103 -9.73 9.77 -16.21
C THR A 103 -9.54 9.24 -14.79
N LEU A 104 -9.43 10.12 -13.81
CA LEU A 104 -9.28 9.75 -12.41
C LEU A 104 -10.52 9.00 -11.90
N GLN A 105 -11.72 9.51 -12.16
CA GLN A 105 -12.97 8.86 -11.78
C GLN A 105 -13.14 7.50 -12.47
N HIS A 106 -12.82 7.41 -13.76
CA HIS A 106 -12.84 6.15 -14.50
C HIS A 106 -11.89 5.12 -13.85
N ASN A 107 -10.67 5.53 -13.49
CA ASN A 107 -9.70 4.67 -12.84
C ASN A 107 -10.16 4.22 -11.44
N ILE A 108 -10.78 5.11 -10.66
CA ILE A 108 -11.34 4.78 -9.34
C ILE A 108 -12.37 3.65 -9.47
N GLU A 109 -13.29 3.75 -10.43
CA GLU A 109 -14.30 2.70 -10.66
C GLU A 109 -13.66 1.36 -11.12
N GLY A 110 -12.59 1.43 -11.91
CA GLY A 110 -11.82 0.24 -12.30
C GLY A 110 -11.12 -0.44 -11.09
N LEU A 111 -10.55 0.36 -10.18
CA LEU A 111 -9.96 -0.16 -8.94
C LEU A 111 -11.02 -0.82 -8.04
N LYS A 112 -12.20 -0.22 -7.90
CA LYS A 112 -13.32 -0.82 -7.13
C LYS A 112 -13.64 -2.22 -7.63
N LYS A 113 -13.81 -2.37 -8.95
CA LYS A 113 -14.04 -3.68 -9.58
C LYS A 113 -12.91 -4.67 -9.30
N SER A 114 -11.66 -4.21 -9.37
CA SER A 114 -10.48 -5.04 -9.11
C SER A 114 -10.42 -5.52 -7.66
N PHE A 115 -10.64 -4.65 -6.68
CA PHE A 115 -10.67 -5.02 -5.26
C PHE A 115 -11.80 -6.00 -4.94
N GLY A 116 -12.98 -5.81 -5.56
CA GLY A 116 -14.15 -6.69 -5.38
C GLY A 116 -13.94 -8.15 -5.81
N LYS A 117 -12.92 -8.42 -6.65
CA LYS A 117 -12.54 -9.79 -7.01
C LYS A 117 -11.86 -10.55 -5.87
N PHE A 118 -11.24 -9.85 -4.93
CA PHE A 118 -10.42 -10.44 -3.87
C PHE A 118 -11.00 -10.30 -2.47
N LEU A 119 -11.67 -9.19 -2.19
CA LEU A 119 -12.19 -8.85 -0.88
C LEU A 119 -13.72 -8.87 -0.89
N LYS A 120 -14.30 -9.34 0.22
CA LYS A 120 -15.74 -9.25 0.44
C LYS A 120 -16.04 -7.89 1.06
N PHE A 121 -16.77 -7.04 0.35
CA PHE A 121 -17.27 -5.76 0.82
C PHE A 121 -18.69 -5.92 1.39
N GLY A 122 -19.03 -5.12 2.40
CA GLY A 122 -20.36 -5.16 3.02
C GLY A 122 -20.40 -4.51 4.39
N ASN A 123 -21.39 -4.90 5.19
CA ASN A 123 -21.66 -4.35 6.50
C ASN A 123 -21.33 -5.32 7.67
N GLY A 124 -20.74 -6.47 7.37
CA GLY A 124 -20.28 -7.41 8.39
C GLY A 124 -19.08 -6.86 9.17
N ALA A 125 -18.81 -7.41 10.34
CA ALA A 125 -17.75 -6.93 11.23
C ALA A 125 -16.38 -6.88 10.57
N ASN A 126 -16.04 -7.90 9.75
CA ASN A 126 -14.80 -8.00 8.99
C ASN A 126 -14.99 -7.82 7.48
N ASP A 127 -16.16 -7.37 7.01
CA ASP A 127 -16.32 -7.00 5.61
C ASP A 127 -15.43 -5.77 5.29
N ALA A 128 -14.83 -5.80 4.11
CA ALA A 128 -13.96 -4.72 3.65
C ALA A 128 -14.75 -3.43 3.43
N ILE A 129 -14.11 -2.29 3.63
CA ILE A 129 -14.63 -0.98 3.23
C ILE A 129 -13.63 -0.30 2.29
N MET A 130 -14.16 0.54 1.41
CA MET A 130 -13.35 1.38 0.53
C MET A 130 -13.55 2.84 0.90
N VAL A 131 -12.46 3.59 0.92
CA VAL A 131 -12.44 5.03 1.20
C VAL A 131 -11.55 5.74 0.18
N ASP A 132 -11.83 7.01 -0.05
CA ASP A 132 -11.02 7.89 -0.92
C ASP A 132 -10.38 8.99 -0.06
N ASN A 133 -9.07 9.19 -0.19
CA ASN A 133 -8.41 10.25 0.55
C ASN A 133 -8.76 11.67 0.05
N TRP A 134 -9.40 11.78 -1.11
CA TRP A 134 -9.97 13.04 -1.55
C TRP A 134 -10.99 13.60 -0.56
N ASP A 135 -11.73 12.75 0.15
CA ASP A 135 -12.74 13.14 1.13
C ASP A 135 -12.22 14.00 2.29
N TRP A 136 -10.94 13.88 2.63
CA TRP A 136 -10.34 14.69 3.69
C TRP A 136 -9.29 15.66 3.20
N PHE A 137 -8.77 15.52 1.98
CA PHE A 137 -7.79 16.47 1.45
C PHE A 137 -8.41 17.64 0.70
N LYS A 138 -9.57 17.45 0.06
CA LYS A 138 -10.21 18.50 -0.79
C LYS A 138 -10.45 19.82 -0.08
N ASP A 139 -10.74 19.78 1.22
CA ASP A 139 -11.09 20.96 2.03
C ASP A 139 -9.96 21.35 3.01
N ILE A 140 -8.78 20.72 2.92
CA ILE A 140 -7.70 20.98 3.87
C ILE A 140 -7.06 22.36 3.63
N ASN A 141 -6.94 23.15 4.69
CA ASN A 141 -6.19 24.41 4.60
C ASN A 141 -4.69 24.12 4.63
N TYR A 142 -3.97 24.55 3.59
CA TYR A 142 -2.54 24.26 3.45
C TYR A 142 -1.69 24.78 4.61
N LEU A 143 -1.93 26.00 5.09
CA LEU A 143 -1.15 26.57 6.19
C LEU A 143 -1.42 25.85 7.52
N ALA A 144 -2.69 25.47 7.77
CA ALA A 144 -3.05 24.68 8.92
C ALA A 144 -2.39 23.28 8.86
N PHE A 145 -2.42 22.64 7.70
CA PHE A 145 -1.75 21.35 7.48
C PHE A 145 -0.24 21.42 7.73
N LEU A 146 0.44 22.44 7.17
CA LEU A 146 1.88 22.63 7.40
C LEU A 146 2.19 22.84 8.89
N ARG A 147 1.38 23.64 9.59
CA ARG A 147 1.58 23.87 11.02
C ARG A 147 1.35 22.61 11.85
N ASP A 148 0.27 21.88 11.58
CA ASP A 148 -0.17 20.79 12.44
C ASP A 148 0.53 19.46 12.12
N ILE A 149 0.84 19.22 10.85
CA ILE A 149 1.47 17.99 10.37
C ILE A 149 2.93 18.20 10.00
N GLY A 150 3.26 19.29 9.27
CA GLY A 150 4.62 19.57 8.83
C GLY A 150 5.61 19.69 9.99
N THR A 151 5.18 20.22 11.15
CA THR A 151 6.03 20.30 12.36
C THR A 151 6.40 18.93 12.95
N CYS A 152 5.67 17.88 12.61
CA CYS A 152 5.98 16.52 13.01
C CYS A 152 7.08 15.87 12.16
N TYR A 153 7.47 16.50 11.05
CA TYR A 153 8.48 15.99 10.13
C TYR A 153 9.78 16.81 10.21
N SER A 154 10.90 16.13 10.22
CA SER A 154 12.22 16.76 10.11
C SER A 154 12.72 16.61 8.67
N VAL A 155 13.12 17.71 8.04
CA VAL A 155 13.71 17.69 6.69
C VAL A 155 14.93 16.76 6.65
N ASN A 156 15.80 16.80 7.66
CA ASN A 156 16.96 15.90 7.73
C ASN A 156 16.54 14.42 7.69
N ARG A 157 15.46 14.05 8.38
CA ARG A 157 14.91 12.69 8.33
C ARG A 157 14.29 12.36 6.99
N MET A 158 13.55 13.29 6.39
CA MET A 158 12.94 13.11 5.06
C MET A 158 14.00 12.87 3.99
N LEU A 159 15.14 13.57 4.06
CA LEU A 159 16.27 13.40 3.14
C LEU A 159 16.94 12.01 3.22
N THR A 160 16.76 11.28 4.33
CA THR A 160 17.29 9.92 4.49
C THR A 160 16.35 8.82 3.98
N MET A 161 15.11 9.16 3.58
CA MET A 161 14.19 8.19 3.01
C MET A 161 14.68 7.69 1.65
N ASP A 162 14.58 6.39 1.39
CA ASP A 162 15.16 5.76 0.19
C ASP A 162 14.72 6.40 -1.11
N SER A 163 13.43 6.79 -1.22
CA SER A 163 12.89 7.48 -2.41
C SER A 163 13.52 8.83 -2.67
N VAL A 164 13.90 9.56 -1.60
CA VAL A 164 14.57 10.87 -1.69
C VAL A 164 16.05 10.69 -1.88
N LYS A 165 16.68 9.91 -0.99
CA LYS A 165 18.12 9.66 -0.97
C LYS A 165 18.64 9.17 -2.31
N THR A 166 17.98 8.16 -2.90
CA THR A 166 18.35 7.60 -4.21
C THR A 166 18.31 8.65 -5.32
N ARG A 167 17.33 9.56 -5.30
CA ARG A 167 17.22 10.64 -6.29
C ARG A 167 18.34 11.67 -6.13
N LEU A 168 18.64 12.04 -4.88
CA LEU A 168 19.74 12.96 -4.56
C LEU A 168 21.10 12.39 -4.96
N GLU A 169 21.37 11.11 -4.65
CA GLU A 169 22.61 10.43 -5.02
C GLU A 169 22.81 10.30 -6.53
N ARG A 170 21.71 10.23 -7.30
CA ARG A 170 21.73 10.19 -8.76
C ARG A 170 21.65 11.58 -9.40
N GLU A 171 21.69 12.64 -8.61
CA GLU A 171 21.55 14.03 -9.09
C GLU A 171 20.27 14.26 -9.90
N GLN A 172 19.21 13.48 -9.62
CA GLN A 172 17.93 13.59 -10.30
C GLN A 172 17.04 14.61 -9.59
N PRO A 173 16.38 15.53 -10.32
CA PRO A 173 15.52 16.53 -9.71
C PRO A 173 14.31 15.89 -9.04
N MET A 174 13.96 16.39 -7.85
CA MET A 174 12.72 16.05 -7.15
C MET A 174 11.95 17.36 -6.92
N SER A 175 10.70 17.41 -7.35
CA SER A 175 9.87 18.58 -7.10
C SER A 175 9.46 18.65 -5.62
N PHE A 176 9.16 19.86 -5.14
CA PHE A 176 8.60 20.05 -3.80
C PHE A 176 7.29 19.28 -3.62
N LEU A 177 6.50 19.16 -4.69
CA LEU A 177 5.27 18.37 -4.72
C LEU A 177 5.53 16.90 -4.38
N GLU A 178 6.46 16.26 -5.10
CA GLU A 178 6.86 14.86 -4.85
C GLU A 178 7.44 14.66 -3.44
N PHE A 179 8.26 15.62 -2.98
CA PHE A 179 8.85 15.58 -1.64
C PHE A 179 7.81 15.59 -0.52
N ASN A 180 6.66 16.24 -0.73
CA ASN A 180 5.57 16.28 0.22
C ASN A 180 4.68 15.02 0.22
N TYR A 181 4.82 14.12 -0.75
CA TYR A 181 3.96 12.94 -0.85
C TYR A 181 3.96 12.10 0.45
N MET A 182 5.13 11.92 1.07
CA MET A 182 5.24 11.15 2.32
C MET A 182 4.44 11.74 3.50
N LEU A 183 4.23 13.06 3.52
CA LEU A 183 3.40 13.71 4.53
C LEU A 183 1.93 13.36 4.32
N LEU A 184 1.49 13.33 3.06
CA LEU A 184 0.10 13.04 2.70
C LEU A 184 -0.25 11.58 3.05
N GLN A 185 0.58 10.62 2.64
CA GLN A 185 0.36 9.22 2.98
C GLN A 185 0.47 8.97 4.50
N GLY A 186 1.38 9.66 5.18
CA GLY A 186 1.45 9.59 6.65
C GLY A 186 0.19 10.13 7.31
N TYR A 187 -0.37 11.22 6.78
CA TYR A 187 -1.63 11.79 7.26
C TYR A 187 -2.82 10.86 6.98
N ASP A 188 -2.87 10.22 5.81
CA ASP A 188 -3.88 9.18 5.51
C ASP A 188 -3.95 8.14 6.63
N PHE A 189 -2.81 7.62 7.05
CA PHE A 189 -2.77 6.61 8.11
C PHE A 189 -3.37 7.13 9.41
N CYS A 190 -3.07 8.37 9.80
CA CYS A 190 -3.64 8.98 11.00
C CYS A 190 -5.14 9.24 10.88
N VAL A 191 -5.63 9.67 9.70
CA VAL A 191 -7.08 9.83 9.45
C VAL A 191 -7.79 8.48 9.55
N LEU A 192 -7.20 7.44 8.95
CA LEU A 192 -7.77 6.09 9.00
C LEU A 192 -7.79 5.53 10.44
N TYR A 193 -6.76 5.81 11.22
CA TYR A 193 -6.76 5.47 12.64
C TYR A 193 -7.90 6.16 13.38
N ASN A 194 -8.03 7.48 13.25
CA ASN A 194 -9.04 8.26 13.96
C ASN A 194 -10.48 7.90 13.55
N LYS A 195 -10.71 7.66 12.24
CA LYS A 195 -12.07 7.41 11.74
C LYS A 195 -12.49 5.93 11.86
N TYR A 196 -11.55 5.01 11.73
CA TYR A 196 -11.88 3.58 11.59
C TYR A 196 -11.12 2.67 12.56
N GLY A 197 -10.29 3.22 13.43
CA GLY A 197 -9.44 2.42 14.33
C GLY A 197 -8.35 1.63 13.57
N CYS A 198 -7.97 2.07 12.37
CA CYS A 198 -6.99 1.39 11.54
C CYS A 198 -5.59 1.52 12.14
N ARG A 199 -4.98 0.40 12.55
CA ARG A 199 -3.65 0.39 13.17
C ARG A 199 -2.57 -0.26 12.31
N ALA A 200 -2.90 -0.86 11.18
CA ALA A 200 -1.92 -1.50 10.31
C ALA A 200 -1.97 -0.97 8.88
N GLN A 201 -0.80 -0.71 8.27
CA GLN A 201 -0.64 -0.51 6.84
C GLN A 201 0.04 -1.73 6.25
N ILE A 202 -0.60 -2.35 5.25
CA ILE A 202 -0.11 -3.54 4.54
C ILE A 202 0.19 -3.16 3.10
N ALA A 203 1.43 -3.37 2.63
CA ALA A 203 1.85 -2.96 1.30
C ALA A 203 3.04 -3.78 0.77
N GLY A 204 3.53 -3.47 -0.43
CA GLY A 204 4.82 -3.94 -0.93
C GLY A 204 5.99 -3.24 -0.22
N SER A 205 7.17 -3.86 -0.22
CA SER A 205 8.36 -3.33 0.44
C SER A 205 8.86 -2.00 -0.14
N ASP A 206 8.46 -1.67 -1.37
CA ASP A 206 8.73 -0.37 -1.99
C ASP A 206 8.02 0.80 -1.31
N GLN A 207 7.01 0.53 -0.47
CA GLN A 207 6.28 1.52 0.32
C GLN A 207 6.85 1.73 1.74
N TRP A 208 7.95 1.06 2.09
CA TRP A 208 8.48 1.08 3.47
C TRP A 208 8.74 2.48 4.01
N GLY A 209 9.34 3.36 3.21
CA GLY A 209 9.61 4.75 3.61
C GLY A 209 8.32 5.53 3.93
N ASN A 210 7.29 5.42 3.08
CA ASN A 210 6.00 6.05 3.31
C ASN A 210 5.30 5.48 4.55
N ILE A 211 5.36 4.15 4.73
CA ILE A 211 4.77 3.47 5.90
C ILE A 211 5.41 3.96 7.19
N THR A 212 6.75 3.96 7.27
CA THR A 212 7.47 4.41 8.48
C THR A 212 7.24 5.89 8.77
N SER A 213 7.06 6.72 7.74
CA SER A 213 6.64 8.11 7.87
C SER A 213 5.28 8.22 8.57
N GLY A 214 4.31 7.38 8.19
CA GLY A 214 2.98 7.34 8.80
C GLY A 214 3.00 6.82 10.25
N THR A 215 3.76 5.76 10.53
CA THR A 215 3.89 5.23 11.90
C THR A 215 4.56 6.25 12.85
N GLU A 216 5.56 6.98 12.35
CA GLU A 216 6.22 8.04 13.13
C GLU A 216 5.27 9.24 13.38
N LEU A 217 4.46 9.62 12.40
CA LEU A 217 3.44 10.64 12.58
C LEU A 217 2.41 10.23 13.64
N GLY A 218 1.92 8.99 13.59
CA GLY A 218 1.00 8.43 14.58
C GLY A 218 1.55 8.56 15.99
N ARG A 219 2.80 8.18 16.19
CA ARG A 219 3.48 8.28 17.48
C ARG A 219 3.65 9.73 17.93
N ARG A 220 4.11 10.63 17.05
CA ARG A 220 4.40 12.04 17.42
C ARG A 220 3.16 12.88 17.66
N ARG A 221 2.11 12.66 16.87
CA ARG A 221 0.92 13.52 16.86
C ARG A 221 -0.22 13.00 17.72
N TYR A 222 -0.33 11.66 17.83
CA TYR A 222 -1.48 11.00 18.46
C TYR A 222 -1.09 10.06 19.59
N ASP A 223 0.20 9.94 19.89
CA ASP A 223 0.74 9.01 20.92
C ASP A 223 0.21 7.58 20.74
N VAL A 224 0.15 7.13 19.49
CA VAL A 224 -0.35 5.80 19.11
C VAL A 224 0.71 5.02 18.37
N GLU A 225 0.81 3.73 18.68
CA GLU A 225 1.60 2.80 17.90
C GLU A 225 0.79 2.29 16.71
N LEU A 226 1.27 2.63 15.51
CA LEU A 226 0.77 2.14 14.24
C LEU A 226 1.77 1.16 13.64
N PHE A 227 1.29 0.16 12.93
CA PHE A 227 2.10 -0.94 12.41
C PHE A 227 2.21 -0.90 10.89
N GLY A 228 3.42 -1.03 10.38
CA GLY A 228 3.71 -1.27 8.98
C GLY A 228 4.07 -2.75 8.76
N PHE A 229 3.48 -3.35 7.75
CA PHE A 229 3.73 -4.74 7.39
C PHE A 229 3.88 -4.87 5.87
N THR A 230 5.02 -5.40 5.40
CA THR A 230 5.29 -5.43 3.96
C THR A 230 5.57 -6.82 3.43
N SER A 231 5.22 -6.99 2.14
CA SER A 231 5.60 -8.14 1.33
C SER A 231 6.84 -7.86 0.49
N PRO A 232 7.55 -8.92 0.04
CA PRO A 232 8.48 -8.78 -1.06
C PRO A 232 7.78 -8.21 -2.31
N ILE A 233 8.54 -7.49 -3.16
CA ILE A 233 8.05 -7.08 -4.48
C ILE A 233 8.18 -8.25 -5.46
N ILE A 234 7.27 -8.33 -6.43
CA ILE A 234 7.39 -9.27 -7.53
C ILE A 234 8.36 -8.71 -8.55
N THR A 235 9.34 -9.53 -8.93
CA THR A 235 10.33 -9.24 -9.96
C THR A 235 10.23 -10.22 -11.12
N ASP A 236 10.68 -9.81 -12.29
CA ASP A 236 10.91 -10.74 -13.41
C ASP A 236 12.16 -11.58 -13.18
N SER A 237 12.49 -12.48 -14.14
CA SER A 237 13.67 -13.34 -14.10
C SER A 237 15.01 -12.58 -14.04
N ASN A 238 15.03 -11.31 -14.42
CA ASN A 238 16.21 -10.44 -14.37
C ASN A 238 16.27 -9.62 -13.06
N GLY A 239 15.38 -9.88 -12.11
CA GLY A 239 15.29 -9.14 -10.85
C GLY A 239 14.65 -7.74 -10.98
N LYS A 240 14.10 -7.39 -12.14
CA LYS A 240 13.44 -6.11 -12.37
C LYS A 240 12.02 -6.15 -11.85
N LYS A 241 11.59 -5.10 -11.11
CA LYS A 241 10.24 -4.98 -10.57
C LYS A 241 9.19 -5.12 -11.68
N MET A 242 8.17 -5.96 -11.44
CA MET A 242 7.04 -6.08 -12.35
C MET A 242 6.01 -4.98 -12.06
N GLY A 243 5.65 -4.20 -13.09
CA GLY A 243 4.70 -3.11 -12.92
C GLY A 243 4.50 -2.25 -14.15
N LYS A 244 3.50 -1.38 -14.11
CA LYS A 244 3.09 -0.50 -15.20
C LYS A 244 4.25 0.36 -15.75
N SER A 245 5.07 0.89 -14.87
CA SER A 245 6.17 1.79 -15.23
C SER A 245 7.32 1.13 -15.96
N GLU A 246 7.44 -0.18 -15.84
CA GLU A 246 8.50 -0.97 -16.47
C GLU A 246 8.05 -1.57 -17.81
N GLY A 247 6.80 -1.33 -18.22
CA GLY A 247 6.25 -1.86 -19.47
C GLY A 247 5.95 -3.37 -19.44
N ASN A 248 6.15 -4.04 -18.30
CA ASN A 248 5.96 -5.47 -18.10
C ASN A 248 4.75 -5.79 -17.20
N ALA A 249 3.74 -4.92 -17.18
CA ALA A 249 2.55 -5.11 -16.35
C ALA A 249 1.69 -6.26 -16.88
N VAL A 250 1.47 -7.27 -16.04
CA VAL A 250 0.44 -8.29 -16.21
C VAL A 250 -0.82 -7.81 -15.51
N TRP A 251 -1.85 -7.44 -16.29
CA TRP A 251 -3.07 -6.84 -15.77
C TRP A 251 -4.03 -7.89 -15.19
N ILE A 252 -4.80 -7.50 -14.16
CA ILE A 252 -5.80 -8.37 -13.51
C ILE A 252 -7.15 -8.26 -14.23
N ASN A 253 -7.39 -7.18 -14.95
CA ASN A 253 -8.62 -7.01 -15.72
C ASN A 253 -8.54 -7.80 -17.04
N GLU A 254 -9.52 -8.68 -17.27
CA GLU A 254 -9.60 -9.56 -18.44
C GLU A 254 -9.71 -8.77 -19.76
N GLU A 255 -10.34 -7.60 -19.75
CA GLU A 255 -10.42 -6.71 -20.92
C GLU A 255 -9.04 -6.20 -21.37
N LYS A 256 -8.06 -6.14 -20.44
CA LYS A 256 -6.67 -5.70 -20.73
C LYS A 256 -5.75 -6.87 -21.00
N LEU A 257 -5.98 -8.00 -20.35
CA LEU A 257 -5.20 -9.22 -20.53
C LEU A 257 -6.09 -10.41 -20.22
N PRO A 258 -6.42 -11.26 -21.23
CA PRO A 258 -7.19 -12.47 -21.03
C PRO A 258 -6.59 -13.34 -19.91
N ALA A 259 -7.45 -14.01 -19.12
CA ALA A 259 -7.03 -14.83 -18.00
C ALA A 259 -6.04 -15.93 -18.41
N TYR A 260 -6.24 -16.54 -19.58
CA TYR A 260 -5.34 -17.55 -20.15
C TYR A 260 -3.93 -16.99 -20.37
N ASP A 261 -3.82 -15.81 -20.98
CA ASP A 261 -2.54 -15.16 -21.25
C ASP A 261 -1.83 -14.75 -19.96
N SER A 262 -2.59 -14.28 -18.97
CA SER A 262 -2.08 -13.94 -17.65
C SER A 262 -1.47 -15.17 -16.96
N VAL A 263 -2.16 -16.32 -16.97
CA VAL A 263 -1.66 -17.57 -16.38
C VAL A 263 -0.47 -18.11 -17.17
N SER A 264 -0.54 -18.08 -18.50
CA SER A 264 0.56 -18.51 -19.37
C SER A 264 1.82 -17.67 -19.13
N TYR A 265 1.67 -16.34 -18.99
CA TYR A 265 2.78 -15.44 -18.72
C TYR A 265 3.45 -15.72 -17.37
N THR A 266 2.66 -16.01 -16.33
CA THR A 266 3.17 -16.23 -14.97
C THR A 266 3.72 -17.64 -14.74
N HIS A 267 3.19 -18.66 -15.43
CA HIS A 267 3.58 -20.06 -15.21
C HIS A 267 4.48 -20.62 -16.32
N LEU A 268 4.15 -20.42 -17.58
CA LEU A 268 4.89 -21.06 -18.68
C LEU A 268 6.24 -20.37 -18.94
N ARG A 269 6.31 -19.04 -18.93
CA ARG A 269 7.58 -18.34 -19.10
C ARG A 269 8.52 -18.49 -17.92
N ALA A 270 8.03 -18.59 -16.70
CA ALA A 270 8.87 -18.86 -15.54
C ALA A 270 9.45 -20.28 -15.56
N HIS A 271 8.73 -21.26 -16.10
CA HIS A 271 9.21 -22.65 -16.24
C HIS A 271 10.15 -22.83 -17.45
N GLU A 272 9.87 -22.18 -18.56
CA GLU A 272 10.75 -22.26 -19.75
C GLU A 272 12.13 -21.65 -19.50
N THR A 273 12.22 -20.58 -18.73
CA THR A 273 13.51 -19.97 -18.36
C THR A 273 14.34 -20.84 -17.41
N SER A 274 13.73 -21.77 -16.67
CA SER A 274 14.47 -22.71 -15.79
C SER A 274 14.90 -24.01 -16.51
N LEU A 275 14.35 -24.33 -17.68
CA LEU A 275 14.66 -25.55 -18.45
C LEU A 275 15.57 -25.29 -19.65
N HIS A 276 15.84 -24.06 -20.02
CA HIS A 276 16.67 -23.69 -21.15
C HIS A 276 17.90 -22.82 -20.78
N LEU A 277 18.21 -22.73 -19.49
CA LEU A 277 19.47 -22.23 -18.97
C LEU A 277 20.20 -23.35 -18.24
#